data_564c9bb0d09268f453f1e4875e620535
#
_entry.id   564c9bb0d09268f453f1e4875e620535
#
_cell.length_a   1.000
_cell.length_b   1.000
_cell.length_c   1.000
_cell.angle_alpha   90.00
_cell.angle_beta   90.00
_cell.angle_gamma   90.00
#
_symmetry.space_group_name_H-M   'P 1'
#
loop_
_entity.id
_entity.type
_entity.pdbx_description
1 polymer ?
#
loop_
_entity_poly.entity_id
_entity_poly.type
_entity_poly.pdbx_seq_one_letter_code
_entity_poly.pdbx_strand_id
1 'polypeptide(L)'
;MNHLARILFFIALPAYGLLPSLAKSQTAKDLITPRMTQEASAPGKRVRQVAPEYEGTRVYHTLYLPTDWQKGKTYPVLVEYTGNKFPACGSTGEVKGANLGYGLSGGKGFIWISMPYVQKGKKENAVTWWGDRQATIDYCKVNLPRICKEFGGDLDNLFICGFSRGAIACSYIGLADDEIAAFWKGMIAHDHFDGQKKWGYPESDRASALKRLARLKGRPTLVCGNANDYLKDHPKLGTFTFLPVPVGKIFDIPDGPVIHTHTDLWAHRDSPTRQTARAWLQKQIRFK
;
A
#
# COMPACT_ATOMS: atom_id res chain seq x y z
N MET A 1 14.56 -90.61 -26.38
CA MET A 1 13.91 -89.55 -27.17
C MET A 1 13.27 -88.62 -26.13
N ASN A 2 13.97 -87.52 -25.75
CA ASN A 2 13.57 -86.67 -24.68
C ASN A 2 13.20 -85.27 -25.22
N HIS A 3 11.95 -84.94 -25.09
CA HIS A 3 11.47 -83.54 -25.41
C HIS A 3 11.64 -82.65 -24.13
N LEU A 4 12.55 -81.65 -24.21
CA LEU A 4 12.66 -80.56 -23.25
C LEU A 4 11.65 -79.52 -23.62
N ALA A 5 10.65 -79.30 -22.76
CA ALA A 5 9.77 -78.08 -22.86
C ALA A 5 10.47 -76.91 -22.20
N ARG A 6 10.69 -75.82 -23.01
CA ARG A 6 11.14 -74.54 -22.48
C ARG A 6 9.95 -73.74 -22.01
N ILE A 7 9.92 -73.45 -20.70
CA ILE A 7 8.97 -72.52 -20.08
C ILE A 7 9.54 -71.13 -20.19
N LEU A 8 8.86 -70.25 -20.91
CA LEU A 8 9.16 -68.81 -20.96
C LEU A 8 8.40 -68.09 -19.84
N PHE A 9 9.15 -67.56 -18.89
CA PHE A 9 8.61 -66.66 -17.88
C PHE A 9 8.52 -65.26 -18.47
N PHE A 10 7.29 -64.73 -18.64
CA PHE A 10 7.04 -63.31 -18.88
C PHE A 10 7.03 -62.61 -17.53
N ILE A 11 8.05 -61.75 -17.28
CA ILE A 11 8.07 -60.84 -16.17
C ILE A 11 7.32 -59.55 -16.63
N ALA A 12 6.11 -59.36 -16.13
CA ALA A 12 5.37 -58.13 -16.30
C ALA A 12 5.94 -57.05 -15.35
N LEU A 13 6.61 -56.05 -15.90
CA LEU A 13 7.02 -54.84 -15.17
C LEU A 13 5.78 -53.96 -14.93
N PRO A 14 5.52 -53.48 -13.69
CA PRO A 14 4.47 -52.53 -13.49
C PRO A 14 4.86 -51.19 -14.09
N ALA A 15 4.04 -50.70 -15.02
CA ALA A 15 4.16 -49.31 -15.52
C ALA A 15 3.77 -48.35 -14.38
N TYR A 16 4.75 -47.77 -13.75
CA TYR A 16 4.53 -46.60 -12.90
C TYR A 16 4.11 -45.43 -13.79
N GLY A 17 2.80 -45.19 -13.83
CA GLY A 17 2.23 -44.00 -14.41
C GLY A 17 2.76 -42.77 -13.67
N LEU A 18 3.64 -42.03 -14.28
CA LEU A 18 3.99 -40.66 -13.89
C LEU A 18 2.71 -39.81 -13.96
N LEU A 19 2.03 -39.63 -12.81
CA LEU A 19 1.03 -38.61 -12.71
C LEU A 19 1.73 -37.26 -12.99
N PRO A 20 1.25 -36.45 -13.94
CA PRO A 20 1.80 -35.14 -14.13
C PRO A 20 1.53 -34.35 -12.84
N SER A 21 2.60 -33.97 -12.14
CA SER A 21 2.54 -32.96 -11.09
C SER A 21 1.85 -31.74 -11.70
N LEU A 22 0.64 -31.47 -11.25
CA LEU A 22 -0.03 -30.20 -11.47
C LEU A 22 0.80 -29.13 -10.74
N ALA A 23 1.94 -28.74 -11.35
CA ALA A 23 2.57 -27.48 -11.03
C ALA A 23 1.48 -26.42 -11.21
N LYS A 24 0.93 -25.92 -10.08
CA LYS A 24 0.07 -24.75 -10.11
C LYS A 24 0.86 -23.68 -10.88
N SER A 25 0.46 -23.44 -12.10
CA SER A 25 0.97 -22.36 -12.92
C SER A 25 0.86 -21.10 -12.05
N GLN A 26 2.00 -20.61 -11.60
CA GLN A 26 2.08 -19.30 -10.98
C GLN A 26 1.59 -18.32 -12.04
N THR A 27 0.32 -17.98 -11.95
CA THR A 27 -0.28 -17.06 -12.90
C THR A 27 0.48 -15.75 -12.82
N ALA A 28 0.96 -15.24 -13.95
CA ALA A 28 1.77 -14.03 -14.10
C ALA A 28 1.07 -12.71 -13.66
N LYS A 29 0.27 -12.77 -12.61
CA LYS A 29 -0.58 -11.69 -12.11
C LYS A 29 -0.09 -11.05 -10.81
N ASP A 30 0.89 -11.65 -10.15
CA ASP A 30 1.49 -11.06 -8.96
C ASP A 30 2.39 -9.88 -9.35
N LEU A 31 2.33 -8.84 -8.54
CA LEU A 31 3.06 -7.61 -8.78
C LEU A 31 4.38 -7.60 -8.01
N ILE A 32 5.35 -6.96 -8.61
CA ILE A 32 6.61 -6.61 -7.95
C ILE A 32 6.75 -5.09 -7.99
N THR A 33 6.83 -4.46 -6.82
CA THR A 33 7.08 -3.01 -6.73
C THR A 33 8.40 -2.65 -7.40
N PRO A 34 8.43 -1.70 -8.36
CA PRO A 34 9.66 -1.25 -8.98
C PRO A 34 10.66 -0.73 -7.93
N ARG A 35 11.94 -1.10 -8.11
CA ARG A 35 13.00 -0.55 -7.27
C ARG A 35 13.09 0.96 -7.46
N MET A 36 13.36 1.68 -6.37
CA MET A 36 13.63 3.11 -6.42
C MET A 36 14.99 3.36 -7.08
N THR A 37 15.03 4.27 -8.04
CA THR A 37 16.25 4.74 -8.70
C THR A 37 16.48 6.23 -8.44
N GLN A 38 17.62 6.78 -8.91
CA GLN A 38 17.91 8.21 -8.90
C GLN A 38 17.85 8.82 -10.31
N GLU A 39 17.26 8.09 -11.24
CA GLU A 39 17.08 8.52 -12.61
C GLU A 39 16.01 9.61 -12.76
N ALA A 40 15.89 10.17 -13.95
CA ALA A 40 14.79 11.05 -14.29
C ALA A 40 13.45 10.32 -14.22
N SER A 41 12.39 11.04 -13.83
CA SER A 41 11.03 10.52 -13.80
C SER A 41 10.56 10.14 -15.20
N ALA A 42 10.06 8.93 -15.37
CA ALA A 42 9.57 8.40 -16.64
C ALA A 42 8.47 7.35 -16.38
N PRO A 43 7.63 7.03 -17.39
CA PRO A 43 6.60 6.00 -17.28
C PRO A 43 7.18 4.66 -16.77
N GLY A 44 6.52 4.06 -15.78
CA GLY A 44 6.94 2.78 -15.16
C GLY A 44 8.14 2.87 -14.21
N LYS A 45 8.75 4.05 -14.04
CA LYS A 45 9.89 4.25 -13.13
C LYS A 45 9.44 4.79 -11.78
N ARG A 46 10.07 4.26 -10.72
CA ARG A 46 9.96 4.76 -9.36
C ARG A 46 11.25 5.46 -8.98
N VAL A 47 11.19 6.76 -8.74
CA VAL A 47 12.39 7.57 -8.55
C VAL A 47 12.40 8.26 -7.18
N ARG A 48 13.61 8.49 -6.66
CA ARG A 48 13.84 9.35 -5.51
C ARG A 48 13.76 10.80 -5.93
N GLN A 49 12.99 11.60 -5.19
CA GLN A 49 12.95 13.06 -5.37
C GLN A 49 13.20 13.76 -4.04
N VAL A 50 13.99 14.82 -4.10
CA VAL A 50 14.26 15.71 -2.96
C VAL A 50 13.57 17.03 -3.24
N ALA A 51 12.77 17.49 -2.29
CA ALA A 51 12.13 18.80 -2.39
C ALA A 51 13.18 19.92 -2.25
N PRO A 52 13.03 21.07 -2.94
CA PRO A 52 13.98 22.17 -2.87
C PRO A 52 14.32 22.61 -1.44
N GLU A 53 13.33 22.63 -0.55
CA GLU A 53 13.49 23.01 0.85
C GLU A 53 14.35 22.03 1.66
N TYR A 54 14.65 20.87 1.09
CA TYR A 54 15.41 19.78 1.70
C TYR A 54 16.67 19.41 0.92
N GLU A 55 17.10 20.25 -0.03
CA GLU A 55 18.39 20.08 -0.70
C GLU A 55 19.54 19.98 0.31
N GLY A 56 20.52 19.13 0.00
CA GLY A 56 21.64 18.85 0.91
C GLY A 56 21.28 17.95 2.11
N THR A 57 20.03 17.46 2.21
CA THR A 57 19.58 16.55 3.26
C THR A 57 19.30 15.14 2.72
N ARG A 58 18.96 14.21 3.63
CA ARG A 58 18.46 12.88 3.28
C ARG A 58 16.93 12.78 3.37
N VAL A 59 16.22 13.90 3.46
CA VAL A 59 14.76 13.92 3.35
C VAL A 59 14.37 13.80 1.89
N TYR A 60 13.52 12.84 1.55
CA TYR A 60 13.07 12.60 0.19
C TYR A 60 11.74 11.86 0.17
N HIS A 61 11.01 11.98 -0.91
CA HIS A 61 9.86 11.15 -1.25
C HIS A 61 10.18 10.27 -2.45
N THR A 62 9.33 9.27 -2.73
CA THR A 62 9.40 8.55 -4.00
C THR A 62 8.22 8.93 -4.87
N LEU A 63 8.50 9.10 -6.17
CA LEU A 63 7.51 9.31 -7.21
C LEU A 63 7.52 8.12 -8.16
N TYR A 64 6.34 7.58 -8.45
CA TYR A 64 6.13 6.60 -9.51
C TYR A 64 5.15 7.18 -10.54
N LEU A 65 5.57 7.24 -11.79
CA LEU A 65 4.68 7.53 -12.91
C LEU A 65 4.14 6.22 -13.49
N PRO A 66 2.82 6.10 -13.69
CA PRO A 66 2.25 4.84 -14.19
C PRO A 66 2.79 4.50 -15.58
N THR A 67 2.75 3.22 -15.94
CA THR A 67 3.31 2.76 -17.25
C THR A 67 2.61 3.39 -18.45
N ASP A 68 1.39 3.85 -18.28
CA ASP A 68 0.57 4.57 -19.26
C ASP A 68 0.62 6.10 -19.11
N TRP A 69 1.56 6.62 -18.31
CA TRP A 69 1.73 8.06 -18.14
C TRP A 69 2.15 8.75 -19.45
N GLN A 70 1.52 9.87 -19.73
CA GLN A 70 1.79 10.71 -20.88
C GLN A 70 1.82 12.19 -20.42
N LYS A 71 2.84 12.92 -20.86
CA LYS A 71 2.95 14.36 -20.57
C LYS A 71 1.69 15.09 -21.06
N GLY A 72 1.14 15.95 -20.23
CA GLY A 72 -0.06 16.72 -20.52
C GLY A 72 -1.39 16.02 -20.22
N LYS A 73 -1.37 14.75 -19.86
CA LYS A 73 -2.55 14.05 -19.32
C LYS A 73 -2.62 14.18 -17.81
N THR A 74 -3.83 14.04 -17.27
CA THR A 74 -4.12 14.13 -15.84
C THR A 74 -4.42 12.75 -15.28
N TYR A 75 -3.90 12.46 -14.08
CA TYR A 75 -3.98 11.18 -13.40
C TYR A 75 -4.42 11.33 -11.94
N PRO A 76 -5.33 10.50 -11.42
CA PRO A 76 -5.55 10.41 -9.99
C PRO A 76 -4.25 10.03 -9.27
N VAL A 77 -4.16 10.42 -8.00
CA VAL A 77 -2.93 10.27 -7.21
C VAL A 77 -3.17 9.44 -5.97
N LEU A 78 -2.30 8.44 -5.75
CA LEU A 78 -2.18 7.72 -4.49
C LEU A 78 -1.00 8.29 -3.70
N VAL A 79 -1.28 8.81 -2.51
CA VAL A 79 -0.28 9.31 -1.57
C VAL A 79 -0.16 8.32 -0.42
N GLU A 80 0.98 7.67 -0.32
CA GLU A 80 1.22 6.62 0.67
C GLU A 80 2.15 7.06 1.78
N TYR A 81 1.76 6.75 3.02
CA TYR A 81 2.62 6.77 4.19
C TYR A 81 2.97 5.35 4.63
N THR A 82 4.26 5.09 4.87
CA THR A 82 4.77 3.74 5.20
C THR A 82 4.49 3.31 6.63
N GLY A 83 4.53 1.99 6.88
CA GLY A 83 4.57 1.41 8.22
C GLY A 83 5.80 1.82 9.03
N ASN A 84 5.83 1.44 10.32
CA ASN A 84 7.05 1.53 11.14
C ASN A 84 8.13 0.58 10.62
N LYS A 85 9.40 0.89 10.91
CA LYS A 85 10.45 -0.12 10.88
C LYS A 85 10.06 -1.24 11.85
N PHE A 86 9.78 -2.40 11.29
CA PHE A 86 9.39 -3.60 12.04
C PHE A 86 9.96 -4.84 11.35
N PRO A 87 11.17 -5.28 11.74
CA PRO A 87 11.89 -6.36 11.05
C PRO A 87 11.11 -7.67 10.96
N ALA A 88 10.30 -8.01 11.97
CA ALA A 88 9.52 -9.24 11.97
C ALA A 88 8.56 -9.36 10.78
N CYS A 89 8.02 -8.25 10.25
CA CYS A 89 7.20 -8.24 9.05
C CYS A 89 7.92 -7.74 7.80
N GLY A 90 9.25 -7.56 7.85
CA GLY A 90 10.05 -7.06 6.74
C GLY A 90 9.92 -5.56 6.45
N SER A 91 9.17 -4.80 7.26
CA SER A 91 9.02 -3.37 7.06
C SER A 91 10.29 -2.61 7.45
N THR A 92 10.83 -1.83 6.52
CA THR A 92 12.00 -0.97 6.75
C THR A 92 11.65 0.38 7.38
N GLY A 93 10.39 0.79 7.32
CA GLY A 93 9.93 2.12 7.71
C GLY A 93 10.31 3.24 6.74
N GLU A 94 11.07 2.93 5.68
CA GLU A 94 11.54 3.90 4.69
C GLU A 94 10.53 4.07 3.55
N VAL A 95 10.47 5.25 2.94
CA VAL A 95 9.61 5.53 1.78
C VAL A 95 9.88 4.58 0.61
N LYS A 96 11.14 4.13 0.43
CA LYS A 96 11.48 3.14 -0.61
C LYS A 96 10.88 1.74 -0.34
N GLY A 97 10.44 1.46 0.88
CA GLY A 97 9.77 0.23 1.28
C GLY A 97 8.25 0.26 1.14
N ALA A 98 7.67 1.35 0.64
CA ALA A 98 6.24 1.46 0.38
C ALA A 98 5.81 0.48 -0.74
N ASN A 99 4.65 -0.14 -0.60
CA ASN A 99 4.14 -1.15 -1.52
C ASN A 99 2.63 -1.02 -1.80
N LEU A 100 1.87 -0.51 -0.83
CA LEU A 100 0.41 -0.55 -0.87
C LEU A 100 -0.15 0.20 -2.09
N GLY A 101 0.32 1.43 -2.33
CA GLY A 101 -0.16 2.24 -3.44
C GLY A 101 0.13 1.61 -4.80
N TYR A 102 1.29 0.97 -4.97
CA TYR A 102 1.60 0.21 -6.19
C TYR A 102 0.67 -1.01 -6.34
N GLY A 103 0.47 -1.75 -5.26
CA GLY A 103 -0.47 -2.87 -5.24
C GLY A 103 -1.89 -2.47 -5.60
N LEU A 104 -2.37 -1.34 -5.09
CA LEU A 104 -3.71 -0.80 -5.36
C LEU A 104 -3.87 -0.32 -6.81
N SER A 105 -2.86 0.35 -7.39
CA SER A 105 -2.93 0.85 -8.78
C SER A 105 -2.62 -0.22 -9.83
N GLY A 106 -1.82 -1.23 -9.48
CA GLY A 106 -1.27 -2.16 -10.44
C GLY A 106 -0.25 -1.52 -11.38
N GLY A 107 0.30 -0.38 -11.00
CA GLY A 107 1.29 0.36 -11.78
C GLY A 107 0.73 1.10 -13.00
N LYS A 108 -0.61 1.28 -13.08
CA LYS A 108 -1.29 1.95 -14.19
C LYS A 108 -2.35 2.93 -13.68
N GLY A 109 -2.59 3.98 -14.46
CA GLY A 109 -3.71 4.90 -14.26
C GLY A 109 -3.63 5.79 -13.03
N PHE A 110 -2.59 5.67 -12.19
CA PHE A 110 -2.37 6.48 -11.00
C PHE A 110 -0.92 6.91 -10.87
N ILE A 111 -0.70 8.17 -10.57
CA ILE A 111 0.58 8.62 -10.00
C ILE A 111 0.63 8.11 -8.56
N TRP A 112 1.75 7.51 -8.14
CA TRP A 112 1.94 7.06 -6.78
C TRP A 112 3.13 7.76 -6.13
N ILE A 113 2.88 8.38 -4.98
CA ILE A 113 3.85 9.13 -4.21
C ILE A 113 3.94 8.51 -2.83
N SER A 114 5.14 8.11 -2.39
CA SER A 114 5.35 7.74 -1.00
C SER A 114 5.99 8.90 -0.26
N MET A 115 5.22 9.53 0.65
CA MET A 115 5.63 10.71 1.40
C MET A 115 6.52 10.35 2.60
N PRO A 116 7.50 11.19 2.95
CA PRO A 116 8.34 10.97 4.11
C PRO A 116 7.61 11.33 5.41
N TYR A 117 8.04 10.70 6.51
CA TYR A 117 7.97 11.31 7.82
C TYR A 117 9.28 12.06 8.04
N VAL A 118 9.22 13.35 8.27
CA VAL A 118 10.42 14.18 8.43
C VAL A 118 10.95 14.00 9.85
N GLN A 119 12.23 13.62 9.99
CA GLN A 119 12.86 13.46 11.29
C GLN A 119 12.97 14.80 12.03
N LYS A 120 13.00 14.76 13.35
CA LYS A 120 13.40 15.93 14.16
C LYS A 120 14.78 16.41 13.71
N GLY A 121 14.92 17.73 13.48
CA GLY A 121 16.12 18.30 12.87
C GLY A 121 16.12 18.34 11.35
N LYS A 122 15.11 17.74 10.68
CA LYS A 122 14.83 17.86 9.23
C LYS A 122 15.98 17.44 8.29
N LYS A 123 16.85 16.51 8.75
CA LYS A 123 18.00 16.05 7.97
C LYS A 123 17.77 14.74 7.22
N GLU A 124 16.78 13.95 7.63
CA GLU A 124 16.49 12.65 7.04
C GLU A 124 15.04 12.23 7.30
N ASN A 125 14.61 11.13 6.67
CA ASN A 125 13.30 10.52 6.91
C ASN A 125 13.30 9.74 8.22
N ALA A 126 12.25 9.88 9.03
CA ALA A 126 12.01 9.05 10.19
C ALA A 126 11.45 7.68 9.78
N VAL A 127 12.06 6.61 10.27
CA VAL A 127 11.65 5.22 9.98
C VAL A 127 10.73 4.63 11.05
N THR A 128 10.59 5.31 12.17
CA THR A 128 9.73 4.91 13.29
C THR A 128 8.92 6.11 13.78
N TRP A 129 7.62 5.92 13.98
CA TRP A 129 6.65 6.95 14.36
C TRP A 129 6.75 8.22 13.48
N TRP A 130 6.57 9.40 14.06
CA TRP A 130 6.21 10.60 13.34
C TRP A 130 7.38 11.55 13.06
N GLY A 131 8.51 11.35 13.74
CA GLY A 131 9.58 12.34 13.70
C GLY A 131 9.12 13.72 14.18
N ASP A 132 9.22 14.70 13.31
CA ASP A 132 8.59 16.03 13.45
C ASP A 132 7.25 16.01 12.71
N ARG A 133 6.16 15.90 13.46
CA ARG A 133 4.80 15.80 12.91
C ARG A 133 4.45 17.02 12.05
N GLN A 134 4.76 18.23 12.55
CA GLN A 134 4.41 19.44 11.83
C GLN A 134 5.22 19.55 10.53
N ALA A 135 6.53 19.31 10.57
CA ALA A 135 7.34 19.28 9.35
C ALA A 135 6.88 18.23 8.34
N THR A 136 6.35 17.08 8.81
CA THR A 136 5.75 16.05 7.95
C THR A 136 4.48 16.56 7.26
N ILE A 137 3.61 17.26 7.99
CA ILE A 137 2.38 17.88 7.47
C ILE A 137 2.74 18.96 6.45
N ASP A 138 3.66 19.86 6.81
CA ASP A 138 4.10 20.97 5.95
C ASP A 138 4.75 20.46 4.66
N TYR A 139 5.55 19.38 4.77
CA TYR A 139 6.14 18.70 3.61
C TYR A 139 5.06 18.28 2.61
N CYS A 140 4.00 17.63 3.09
CA CYS A 140 2.90 17.19 2.23
C CYS A 140 2.15 18.38 1.62
N LYS A 141 1.80 19.39 2.42
CA LYS A 141 1.06 20.57 1.97
C LYS A 141 1.79 21.34 0.86
N VAL A 142 3.11 21.48 0.96
CA VAL A 142 3.92 22.21 -0.01
C VAL A 142 4.20 21.36 -1.25
N ASN A 143 4.59 20.09 -1.05
CA ASN A 143 5.15 19.29 -2.13
C ASN A 143 4.10 18.55 -2.95
N LEU A 144 2.99 18.12 -2.35
CA LEU A 144 1.95 17.40 -3.11
C LEU A 144 1.37 18.22 -4.26
N PRO A 145 0.95 19.50 -4.07
CA PRO A 145 0.47 20.33 -5.18
C PRO A 145 1.56 20.59 -6.23
N ARG A 146 2.83 20.75 -5.81
CA ARG A 146 3.98 20.94 -6.72
C ARG A 146 4.17 19.73 -7.63
N ILE A 147 4.18 18.52 -7.05
CA ILE A 147 4.31 17.28 -7.80
C ILE A 147 3.12 17.08 -8.76
N CYS A 148 1.90 17.33 -8.30
CA CYS A 148 0.71 17.26 -9.14
C CYS A 148 0.79 18.21 -10.33
N LYS A 149 1.21 19.46 -10.12
CA LYS A 149 1.40 20.46 -11.18
C LYS A 149 2.45 20.00 -12.20
N GLU A 150 3.55 19.42 -11.74
CA GLU A 150 4.66 19.02 -12.61
C GLU A 150 4.33 17.78 -13.45
N PHE A 151 3.67 16.78 -12.84
CA PHE A 151 3.46 15.47 -13.46
C PHE A 151 2.00 15.17 -13.87
N GLY A 152 1.12 16.14 -13.76
CA GLY A 152 -0.29 15.97 -14.15
C GLY A 152 -1.12 15.19 -13.11
N GLY A 153 -0.85 15.39 -11.81
CA GLY A 153 -1.70 14.86 -10.75
C GLY A 153 -3.03 15.61 -10.66
N ASP A 154 -4.13 14.86 -10.58
CA ASP A 154 -5.47 15.39 -10.42
C ASP A 154 -5.76 15.73 -8.97
N LEU A 155 -5.82 17.05 -8.65
CA LEU A 155 -6.09 17.54 -7.30
C LEU A 155 -7.51 17.22 -6.80
N ASP A 156 -8.46 16.90 -7.69
CA ASP A 156 -9.81 16.48 -7.32
C ASP A 156 -9.90 14.97 -7.03
N ASN A 157 -8.84 14.22 -7.33
CA ASN A 157 -8.75 12.77 -7.17
C ASN A 157 -7.48 12.34 -6.42
N LEU A 158 -7.21 12.98 -5.26
CA LEU A 158 -6.13 12.61 -4.35
C LEU A 158 -6.62 11.62 -3.30
N PHE A 159 -5.96 10.48 -3.19
CA PHE A 159 -6.28 9.45 -2.19
C PHE A 159 -5.08 9.24 -1.28
N ILE A 160 -5.31 9.32 0.03
CA ILE A 160 -4.28 8.98 1.02
C ILE A 160 -4.40 7.50 1.39
N CYS A 161 -3.28 6.79 1.43
CA CYS A 161 -3.26 5.39 1.84
C CYS A 161 -2.07 5.08 2.75
N GLY A 162 -2.18 3.97 3.47
CA GLY A 162 -1.08 3.52 4.31
C GLY A 162 -1.34 2.20 5.01
N PHE A 163 -0.24 1.56 5.37
CA PHE A 163 -0.17 0.31 6.10
C PHE A 163 0.38 0.53 7.51
N SER A 164 -0.17 -0.15 8.52
CA SER A 164 0.34 -0.10 9.90
C SER A 164 0.38 1.34 10.44
N ARG A 165 1.57 1.88 10.80
CA ARG A 165 1.75 3.30 11.12
C ARG A 165 1.18 4.20 10.03
N GLY A 166 1.38 3.84 8.76
CA GLY A 166 0.85 4.58 7.62
C GLY A 166 -0.67 4.67 7.60
N ALA A 167 -1.36 3.62 8.04
CA ALA A 167 -2.81 3.63 8.20
C ALA A 167 -3.27 4.63 9.28
N ILE A 168 -2.53 4.71 10.39
CA ILE A 168 -2.76 5.74 11.42
C ILE A 168 -2.44 7.12 10.85
N ALA A 169 -1.36 7.26 10.05
CA ALA A 169 -0.97 8.52 9.44
C ALA A 169 -2.03 9.10 8.50
N CYS A 170 -2.83 8.25 7.85
CA CYS A 170 -3.94 8.73 7.02
C CYS A 170 -4.85 9.71 7.78
N SER A 171 -5.05 9.49 9.08
CA SER A 171 -5.77 10.42 9.95
C SER A 171 -4.82 11.35 10.71
N TYR A 172 -3.80 10.82 11.39
CA TYR A 172 -2.94 11.59 12.31
C TYR A 172 -2.14 12.69 11.60
N ILE A 173 -1.75 12.45 10.34
CA ILE A 173 -1.08 13.41 9.47
C ILE A 173 -2.09 13.99 8.47
N GLY A 174 -2.79 13.13 7.71
CA GLY A 174 -3.65 13.55 6.60
C GLY A 174 -4.90 14.32 7.03
N LEU A 175 -5.34 14.23 8.29
CA LEU A 175 -6.47 15.00 8.84
C LEU A 175 -6.04 15.89 10.01
N ALA A 176 -4.76 16.27 10.05
CA ALA A 176 -4.22 17.05 11.17
C ALA A 176 -4.90 18.43 11.33
N ASP A 177 -5.20 19.07 10.22
CA ASP A 177 -5.94 20.34 10.15
C ASP A 177 -6.84 20.37 8.90
N ASP A 178 -7.62 21.44 8.75
CA ASP A 178 -8.60 21.56 7.67
C ASP A 178 -7.95 21.73 6.28
N GLU A 179 -6.76 22.32 6.21
CA GLU A 179 -6.06 22.54 4.95
C GLU A 179 -5.58 21.21 4.35
N ILE A 180 -4.80 20.42 5.08
CA ILE A 180 -4.35 19.12 4.56
C ILE A 180 -5.52 18.13 4.39
N ALA A 181 -6.53 18.20 5.27
CA ALA A 181 -7.71 17.37 5.15
C ALA A 181 -8.50 17.68 3.86
N ALA A 182 -8.47 18.90 3.36
CA ALA A 182 -9.16 19.29 2.12
C ALA A 182 -8.58 18.62 0.86
N PHE A 183 -7.32 18.14 0.91
CA PHE A 183 -6.70 17.47 -0.25
C PHE A 183 -7.38 16.16 -0.61
N TRP A 184 -7.86 15.41 0.38
CA TRP A 184 -8.20 14.00 0.17
C TRP A 184 -9.61 13.80 -0.36
N LYS A 185 -9.72 13.12 -1.49
CA LYS A 185 -10.94 12.57 -2.04
C LYS A 185 -11.44 11.37 -1.23
N GLY A 186 -10.53 10.56 -0.76
CA GLY A 186 -10.80 9.38 0.04
C GLY A 186 -9.54 8.86 0.74
N MET A 187 -9.74 7.84 1.57
CA MET A 187 -8.69 7.26 2.42
C MET A 187 -8.71 5.73 2.31
N ILE A 188 -7.52 5.12 2.37
CA ILE A 188 -7.36 3.66 2.44
C ILE A 188 -6.40 3.35 3.58
N ALA A 189 -6.92 2.78 4.67
CA ALA A 189 -6.15 2.42 5.85
C ALA A 189 -6.08 0.91 6.01
N HIS A 190 -4.87 0.34 6.08
CA HIS A 190 -4.68 -1.10 6.20
C HIS A 190 -4.04 -1.49 7.53
N ASP A 191 -4.71 -2.42 8.23
CA ASP A 191 -4.30 -3.19 9.41
C ASP A 191 -4.21 -2.41 10.73
N HIS A 192 -4.24 -1.10 10.70
CA HIS A 192 -4.45 -0.22 11.85
C HIS A 192 -5.39 0.93 11.50
N PHE A 193 -5.85 1.63 12.53
CA PHE A 193 -6.59 2.87 12.36
C PHE A 193 -6.34 3.81 13.54
N ASP A 194 -6.37 5.11 13.29
CA ASP A 194 -6.19 6.12 14.34
C ASP A 194 -7.31 6.02 15.39
N GLY A 195 -6.96 6.06 16.68
CA GLY A 195 -7.90 5.87 17.77
C GLY A 195 -8.32 4.42 18.05
N GLN A 196 -7.82 3.43 17.34
CA GLN A 196 -8.07 2.01 17.61
C GLN A 196 -7.59 1.64 19.01
N LYS A 197 -6.42 2.10 19.37
CA LYS A 197 -5.87 2.04 20.72
C LYS A 197 -5.03 3.27 21.04
N LYS A 198 -4.78 3.52 22.33
CA LYS A 198 -3.85 4.55 22.76
C LYS A 198 -2.41 4.06 22.56
N TRP A 199 -1.63 4.81 21.81
CA TRP A 199 -0.21 4.59 21.57
C TRP A 199 0.63 5.55 22.43
N GLY A 200 1.96 5.40 22.41
CA GLY A 200 2.87 6.24 23.22
C GLY A 200 3.17 7.64 22.65
N TYR A 201 2.41 8.14 21.66
CA TYR A 201 2.59 9.48 21.11
C TYR A 201 1.44 10.43 21.50
N PRO A 202 1.65 11.76 21.46
CA PRO A 202 0.64 12.75 21.81
C PRO A 202 -0.64 12.59 20.98
N GLU A 203 -1.80 12.83 21.59
CA GLU A 203 -3.11 12.77 20.92
C GLU A 203 -3.44 11.41 20.27
N SER A 204 -2.83 10.32 20.75
CA SER A 204 -3.10 8.97 20.23
C SER A 204 -4.38 8.35 20.78
N ASP A 205 -5.07 9.03 21.68
CA ASP A 205 -6.33 8.58 22.25
C ASP A 205 -7.49 8.69 21.25
N ARG A 206 -8.57 7.95 21.55
CA ARG A 206 -9.76 7.90 20.72
C ARG A 206 -10.44 9.25 20.55
N ALA A 207 -10.55 10.05 21.61
CA ALA A 207 -11.22 11.34 21.54
C ALA A 207 -10.51 12.29 20.58
N SER A 208 -9.17 12.32 20.62
CA SER A 208 -8.34 13.08 19.68
C SER A 208 -8.45 12.56 18.26
N ALA A 209 -8.50 11.25 18.06
CA ALA A 209 -8.71 10.64 16.75
C ALA A 209 -10.08 11.00 16.15
N LEU A 210 -11.15 10.94 16.95
CA LEU A 210 -12.51 11.32 16.50
C LEU A 210 -12.58 12.79 16.08
N LYS A 211 -11.87 13.70 16.76
CA LYS A 211 -11.76 15.11 16.34
C LYS A 211 -11.10 15.24 14.96
N ARG A 212 -10.04 14.47 14.68
CA ARG A 212 -9.41 14.45 13.35
C ARG A 212 -10.34 13.86 12.33
N LEU A 213 -10.97 12.72 12.61
CA LEU A 213 -11.88 12.03 11.71
C LEU A 213 -13.10 12.84 11.31
N ALA A 214 -13.54 13.78 12.16
CA ALA A 214 -14.63 14.71 11.84
C ALA A 214 -14.32 15.53 10.55
N ARG A 215 -13.02 15.71 10.22
CA ARG A 215 -12.58 16.37 8.99
C ARG A 215 -12.76 15.52 7.74
N LEU A 216 -13.11 14.24 7.85
CA LEU A 216 -13.55 13.43 6.70
C LEU A 216 -14.78 14.01 6.03
N LYS A 217 -15.68 14.61 6.79
CA LYS A 217 -16.92 15.23 6.26
C LYS A 217 -17.69 14.29 5.31
N GLY A 218 -17.85 13.01 5.71
CA GLY A 218 -18.57 12.00 4.94
C GLY A 218 -17.78 11.34 3.80
N ARG A 219 -16.51 11.72 3.57
CA ARG A 219 -15.70 11.18 2.46
C ARG A 219 -15.44 9.68 2.58
N PRO A 220 -15.31 8.97 1.45
CA PRO A 220 -15.17 7.53 1.42
C PRO A 220 -13.85 7.06 2.07
N THR A 221 -13.94 6.03 2.89
CA THR A 221 -12.79 5.42 3.56
C THR A 221 -12.87 3.92 3.46
N LEU A 222 -11.84 3.29 2.88
CA LEU A 222 -11.66 1.85 2.85
C LEU A 222 -10.79 1.44 4.04
N VAL A 223 -11.33 0.61 4.91
CA VAL A 223 -10.67 0.06 6.09
C VAL A 223 -10.37 -1.41 5.81
N CYS A 224 -9.09 -1.72 5.58
CA CYS A 224 -8.62 -3.05 5.20
C CYS A 224 -8.02 -3.79 6.41
N GLY A 225 -8.19 -5.11 6.45
CA GLY A 225 -7.55 -5.96 7.45
C GLY A 225 -8.31 -6.02 8.77
N ASN A 226 -7.58 -5.89 9.89
CA ASN A 226 -8.15 -5.98 11.22
C ASN A 226 -9.20 -4.90 11.44
N ALA A 227 -10.42 -5.34 11.71
CA ALA A 227 -11.57 -4.49 11.84
C ALA A 227 -11.40 -3.45 12.96
N ASN A 228 -11.73 -2.23 12.61
CA ASN A 228 -11.81 -1.12 13.56
C ASN A 228 -13.28 -0.89 13.92
N ASP A 229 -13.83 -1.82 14.70
CA ASP A 229 -15.27 -1.91 14.99
C ASP A 229 -15.82 -0.62 15.58
N TYR A 230 -15.01 0.14 16.33
CA TYR A 230 -15.44 1.41 16.87
C TYR A 230 -15.91 2.43 15.81
N LEU A 231 -15.44 2.31 14.56
CA LEU A 231 -15.88 3.19 13.46
C LEU A 231 -17.35 2.94 13.10
N LYS A 232 -17.86 1.74 13.37
CA LYS A 232 -19.28 1.39 13.14
C LYS A 232 -20.20 2.21 14.04
N ASP A 233 -19.72 2.61 15.21
CA ASP A 233 -20.46 3.43 16.16
C ASP A 233 -20.47 4.92 15.77
N HIS A 234 -19.71 5.30 14.72
CA HIS A 234 -19.55 6.68 14.28
C HIS A 234 -19.84 6.86 12.75
N PRO A 235 -21.01 6.42 12.26
CA PRO A 235 -21.29 6.41 10.81
C PRO A 235 -21.36 7.81 10.17
N LYS A 236 -21.54 8.86 10.99
CA LYS A 236 -21.58 10.26 10.51
C LYS A 236 -20.23 10.84 10.15
N LEU A 237 -19.12 10.23 10.61
CA LEU A 237 -17.77 10.76 10.36
C LEU A 237 -17.31 10.55 8.93
N GLY A 238 -17.70 9.42 8.30
CA GLY A 238 -17.29 9.08 6.94
C GLY A 238 -18.12 7.95 6.36
N THR A 239 -17.98 7.71 5.06
CA THR A 239 -18.56 6.53 4.40
C THR A 239 -17.53 5.39 4.48
N PHE A 240 -17.64 4.57 5.53
CA PHE A 240 -16.70 3.47 5.78
C PHE A 240 -17.09 2.20 5.00
N THR A 241 -16.13 1.64 4.29
CA THR A 241 -16.21 0.30 3.70
C THR A 241 -15.16 -0.57 4.38
N PHE A 242 -15.59 -1.68 4.99
CA PHE A 242 -14.69 -2.62 5.66
C PHE A 242 -14.35 -3.78 4.72
N LEU A 243 -13.07 -4.00 4.47
CA LEU A 243 -12.56 -5.07 3.62
C LEU A 243 -11.70 -6.03 4.45
N PRO A 244 -12.18 -7.23 4.76
CA PRO A 244 -11.35 -8.27 5.38
C PRO A 244 -10.17 -8.65 4.48
N VAL A 245 -8.99 -8.79 5.08
CA VAL A 245 -7.76 -9.21 4.38
C VAL A 245 -7.27 -10.51 5.00
N PRO A 246 -7.73 -11.67 4.54
CA PRO A 246 -7.35 -12.96 5.08
C PRO A 246 -5.96 -13.39 4.56
N VAL A 247 -4.90 -12.78 5.08
CA VAL A 247 -3.51 -12.98 4.63
C VAL A 247 -3.13 -14.46 4.57
N GLY A 248 -3.53 -15.25 5.56
CA GLY A 248 -3.28 -16.69 5.58
C GLY A 248 -3.83 -17.42 4.36
N LYS A 249 -5.04 -17.06 3.90
CA LYS A 249 -5.64 -17.65 2.69
C LYS A 249 -5.01 -17.08 1.41
N ILE A 250 -4.68 -15.79 1.40
CA ILE A 250 -4.08 -15.14 0.22
C ILE A 250 -2.71 -15.72 -0.11
N PHE A 251 -1.96 -16.14 0.91
CA PHE A 251 -0.61 -16.66 0.76
C PHE A 251 -0.48 -18.16 1.05
N ASP A 252 -1.58 -18.89 1.24
CA ASP A 252 -1.60 -20.33 1.54
C ASP A 252 -0.72 -20.70 2.76
N ILE A 253 -0.79 -19.91 3.83
CA ILE A 253 -0.01 -20.19 5.07
C ILE A 253 -0.66 -21.36 5.84
N PRO A 254 0.13 -22.36 6.32
CA PRO A 254 1.61 -22.39 6.39
C PRO A 254 2.32 -22.97 5.15
N ASP A 255 1.62 -23.51 4.16
CA ASP A 255 2.19 -24.27 3.05
C ASP A 255 2.80 -23.38 1.94
N GLY A 256 2.49 -22.10 1.97
CA GLY A 256 3.01 -21.09 1.04
C GLY A 256 4.31 -20.43 1.51
N PRO A 257 4.67 -19.26 0.93
CA PRO A 257 5.87 -18.55 1.32
C PRO A 257 5.80 -18.11 2.79
N VAL A 258 6.93 -18.11 3.48
CA VAL A 258 7.05 -17.57 4.84
C VAL A 258 6.81 -16.06 4.80
N ILE A 259 5.62 -15.64 5.19
CA ILE A 259 5.23 -14.23 5.24
C ILE A 259 4.55 -13.93 6.57
N HIS A 260 4.86 -12.78 7.14
CA HIS A 260 4.19 -12.32 8.35
C HIS A 260 2.76 -11.87 8.01
N THR A 261 1.77 -12.22 8.83
CA THR A 261 0.35 -11.86 8.59
C THR A 261 0.09 -10.34 8.63
N HIS A 262 0.92 -9.59 9.34
CA HIS A 262 0.93 -8.13 9.32
C HIS A 262 1.76 -7.66 8.12
N THR A 263 1.13 -7.46 6.97
CA THR A 263 1.79 -7.12 5.70
C THR A 263 0.86 -6.39 4.75
N ASP A 264 1.41 -5.53 3.89
CA ASP A 264 0.73 -4.88 2.78
C ASP A 264 0.91 -5.64 1.44
N LEU A 265 1.70 -6.70 1.44
CA LEU A 265 1.97 -7.50 0.23
C LEU A 265 0.75 -8.23 -0.33
N TRP A 266 -0.34 -8.35 0.44
CA TRP A 266 -1.60 -8.89 -0.07
C TRP A 266 -2.11 -8.09 -1.29
N ALA A 267 -1.81 -6.80 -1.35
CA ALA A 267 -2.18 -5.96 -2.48
C ALA A 267 -1.40 -6.28 -3.77
N HIS A 268 -0.30 -7.04 -3.65
CA HIS A 268 0.49 -7.52 -4.79
C HIS A 268 0.03 -8.89 -5.30
N ARG A 269 -0.52 -9.72 -4.40
CA ARG A 269 -1.00 -11.05 -4.75
C ARG A 269 -2.31 -10.98 -5.52
N ASP A 270 -2.44 -11.75 -6.62
CA ASP A 270 -3.72 -11.85 -7.33
C ASP A 270 -4.75 -12.56 -6.46
N SER A 271 -5.74 -11.81 -6.02
CA SER A 271 -6.76 -12.29 -5.08
C SER A 271 -8.06 -11.51 -5.24
N PRO A 272 -9.20 -12.09 -4.87
CA PRO A 272 -10.48 -11.36 -4.81
C PRO A 272 -10.40 -10.12 -3.90
N THR A 273 -9.63 -10.20 -2.81
CA THR A 273 -9.42 -9.06 -1.89
C THR A 273 -8.78 -7.87 -2.60
N ARG A 274 -7.68 -8.11 -3.35
CA ARG A 274 -7.04 -7.06 -4.16
C ARG A 274 -8.00 -6.49 -5.21
N GLN A 275 -8.72 -7.34 -5.91
CA GLN A 275 -9.68 -6.94 -6.94
C GLN A 275 -10.78 -6.06 -6.35
N THR A 276 -11.32 -6.43 -5.17
CA THR A 276 -12.32 -5.63 -4.45
C THR A 276 -11.78 -4.26 -4.04
N ALA A 277 -10.55 -4.20 -3.50
CA ALA A 277 -9.93 -2.93 -3.12
C ALA A 277 -9.74 -1.99 -4.33
N ARG A 278 -9.30 -2.54 -5.47
CA ARG A 278 -9.14 -1.79 -6.72
C ARG A 278 -10.47 -1.31 -7.29
N ALA A 279 -11.48 -2.17 -7.31
CA ALA A 279 -12.81 -1.81 -7.76
C ALA A 279 -13.41 -0.69 -6.89
N TRP A 280 -13.22 -0.78 -5.55
CA TRP A 280 -13.62 0.29 -4.65
C TRP A 280 -12.91 1.61 -4.99
N LEU A 281 -11.59 1.60 -5.18
CA LEU A 281 -10.80 2.79 -5.51
C LEU A 281 -11.25 3.41 -6.85
N GLN A 282 -11.42 2.60 -7.89
CA GLN A 282 -11.89 3.06 -9.22
C GLN A 282 -13.27 3.73 -9.14
N LYS A 283 -14.16 3.20 -8.31
CA LYS A 283 -15.52 3.78 -8.11
C LYS A 283 -15.47 5.18 -7.49
N GLN A 284 -14.39 5.54 -6.76
CA GLN A 284 -14.29 6.85 -6.13
C GLN A 284 -13.77 7.95 -7.08
N ILE A 285 -13.18 7.57 -8.22
CA ILE A 285 -12.64 8.54 -9.18
C ILE A 285 -13.80 9.27 -9.88
N ARG A 286 -13.69 10.60 -9.92
CA ARG A 286 -14.57 11.43 -10.76
C ARG A 286 -13.84 11.73 -12.06
N PHE A 287 -14.34 11.22 -13.16
CA PHE A 287 -13.92 11.66 -14.48
C PHE A 287 -14.64 12.99 -14.79
N LYS A 288 -13.87 13.98 -15.24
CA LYS A 288 -14.40 15.26 -15.74
C LYS A 288 -14.85 15.10 -17.16
#